data_78ab30a5e6161d50a6a0fec5dcb0e8ac
#
_entry.id   78ab30a5e6161d50a6a0fec5dcb0e8ac
#
_cell.length_a   1.000
_cell.length_b   1.000
_cell.length_c   1.000
_cell.angle_alpha   90.00
_cell.angle_beta   90.00
_cell.angle_gamma   90.00
#
_symmetry.space_group_name_H-M   'P 1'
#
loop_
_entity.id
_entity.type
_entity.pdbx_description
1 polymer ?
#
loop_
_entity_poly.entity_id
_entity_poly.type
_entity_poly.pdbx_seq_one_letter_code
_entity_poly.pdbx_strand_id
1 'polypeptide(L)'
;MKILIDNGHGRETAGKRSPDGRLLEWSYNREIARRVVAALQSEHFYASLLVPEDEDISLAERCKRVNRVCSELGRRNVCLISIHVNAAGRGDKWYNATGWCCYTSKGQTEGDKLANCLCAAALQILPGHRMRFDYSDGDPDQEANFAILHKTACAACLTENGFMDCKESLEFLLSDEGKAAIVQLHVEGIEAYIKSCSAD
;
A
#
# COMPACT_ATOMS: atom_id res chain seq x y z
N MET A 1 9.74 -15.30 -5.11
CA MET A 1 8.86 -14.24 -5.66
C MET A 1 9.54 -12.87 -5.54
N LYS A 2 9.44 -12.00 -6.55
CA LYS A 2 9.88 -10.59 -6.49
C LYS A 2 8.77 -9.73 -5.91
N ILE A 3 9.11 -8.91 -4.90
CA ILE A 3 8.19 -8.00 -4.23
C ILE A 3 8.54 -6.57 -4.67
N LEU A 4 7.59 -5.88 -5.28
CA LEU A 4 7.71 -4.48 -5.66
C LEU A 4 6.87 -3.63 -4.69
N ILE A 5 7.51 -2.69 -4.01
CA ILE A 5 6.85 -1.72 -3.14
C ILE A 5 6.81 -0.38 -3.87
N ASP A 6 5.61 0.04 -4.24
CA ASP A 6 5.34 1.35 -4.82
C ASP A 6 5.00 2.35 -3.70
N ASN A 7 5.63 3.48 -3.73
CA ASN A 7 5.37 4.59 -2.81
C ASN A 7 4.59 5.68 -3.55
N GLY A 8 3.32 5.84 -3.22
CA GLY A 8 2.43 6.78 -3.90
C GLY A 8 2.95 8.21 -3.95
N HIS A 9 2.61 8.89 -5.03
CA HIS A 9 2.93 10.30 -5.28
C HIS A 9 4.43 10.62 -5.42
N GLY A 10 4.75 11.88 -5.59
CA GLY A 10 6.09 12.46 -5.62
C GLY A 10 6.10 13.84 -4.99
N ARG A 11 7.28 14.45 -4.89
CA ARG A 11 7.47 15.76 -4.25
C ARG A 11 6.60 16.85 -4.86
N GLU A 12 6.33 16.77 -6.17
CA GLU A 12 5.57 17.76 -6.93
C GLU A 12 4.06 17.51 -6.92
N THR A 13 3.58 16.41 -6.31
CA THR A 13 2.14 16.11 -6.26
C THR A 13 1.43 17.09 -5.35
N ALA A 14 0.63 17.98 -5.92
CA ALA A 14 -0.07 19.02 -5.18
C ALA A 14 -1.19 18.47 -4.27
N GLY A 15 -1.41 19.10 -3.12
CA GLY A 15 -2.57 18.86 -2.26
C GLY A 15 -2.54 17.56 -1.45
N LYS A 16 -1.51 16.75 -1.57
CA LYS A 16 -1.36 15.47 -0.87
C LYS A 16 -0.62 15.67 0.47
N ARG A 17 -1.33 16.32 1.41
CA ARG A 17 -0.78 16.68 2.73
C ARG A 17 -1.88 16.83 3.77
N SER A 18 -1.50 16.73 5.07
CA SER A 18 -2.39 17.11 6.18
C SER A 18 -2.70 18.63 6.15
N PRO A 19 -3.84 19.06 6.72
CA PRO A 19 -4.21 20.50 6.74
C PRO A 19 -3.19 21.41 7.43
N ASP A 20 -2.46 20.89 8.42
CA ASP A 20 -1.37 21.60 9.12
C ASP A 20 0.02 21.42 8.48
N GLY A 21 0.10 20.61 7.41
CA GLY A 21 1.35 20.36 6.67
C GLY A 21 2.37 19.48 7.36
N ARG A 22 2.07 18.88 8.53
CA ARG A 22 2.99 17.98 9.24
C ARG A 22 3.24 16.67 8.51
N LEU A 23 2.26 16.17 7.76
CA LEU A 23 2.40 15.00 6.90
C LEU A 23 2.30 15.42 5.43
N LEU A 24 3.35 15.09 4.68
CA LEU A 24 3.35 15.13 3.23
C LEU A 24 3.27 13.69 2.74
N GLU A 25 2.20 13.33 2.04
CA GLU A 25 1.91 11.93 1.68
C GLU A 25 3.07 11.27 0.92
N TRP A 26 3.66 11.97 -0.05
CA TRP A 26 4.78 11.46 -0.83
C TRP A 26 6.00 11.08 0.02
N SER A 27 6.31 11.89 1.04
CA SER A 27 7.45 11.67 1.93
C SER A 27 7.18 10.54 2.91
N TYR A 28 5.97 10.51 3.48
CA TYR A 28 5.53 9.45 4.38
C TYR A 28 5.52 8.08 3.68
N ASN A 29 4.92 8.00 2.49
CA ASN A 29 4.85 6.76 1.73
C ASN A 29 6.26 6.21 1.42
N ARG A 30 7.23 7.09 1.11
CA ARG A 30 8.62 6.70 0.88
C ARG A 30 9.29 6.19 2.14
N GLU A 31 9.07 6.84 3.27
CA GLU A 31 9.60 6.40 4.56
C GLU A 31 9.09 4.99 4.89
N ILE A 32 7.77 4.77 4.83
CA ILE A 32 7.18 3.46 5.10
C ILE A 32 7.67 2.42 4.09
N ALA A 33 7.64 2.71 2.80
CA ALA A 33 8.10 1.78 1.76
C ALA A 33 9.57 1.35 1.93
N ARG A 34 10.46 2.29 2.27
CA ARG A 34 11.87 1.97 2.56
C ARG A 34 12.01 1.06 3.78
N ARG A 35 11.25 1.30 4.85
CA ARG A 35 11.24 0.46 6.06
C ARG A 35 10.71 -0.94 5.76
N VAL A 36 9.62 -1.06 4.99
CA VAL A 36 9.06 -2.35 4.55
C VAL A 36 10.07 -3.13 3.71
N VAL A 37 10.69 -2.48 2.72
CA VAL A 37 11.73 -3.14 1.89
C VAL A 37 12.90 -3.60 2.73
N ALA A 38 13.40 -2.76 3.66
CA ALA A 38 14.52 -3.12 4.54
C ALA A 38 14.18 -4.31 5.45
N ALA A 39 12.98 -4.33 6.04
CA ALA A 39 12.52 -5.44 6.88
C ALA A 39 12.40 -6.74 6.06
N LEU A 40 11.77 -6.71 4.90
CA LEU A 40 11.66 -7.88 4.02
C LEU A 40 13.04 -8.39 3.56
N GLN A 41 13.96 -7.49 3.24
CA GLN A 41 15.32 -7.88 2.85
C GLN A 41 16.11 -8.51 4.00
N SER A 42 15.91 -8.05 5.25
CA SER A 42 16.57 -8.64 6.43
C SER A 42 16.12 -10.09 6.67
N GLU A 43 14.93 -10.45 6.19
CA GLU A 43 14.38 -11.81 6.21
C GLU A 43 14.61 -12.57 4.88
N HIS A 44 15.55 -12.07 4.07
CA HIS A 44 15.97 -12.68 2.79
C HIS A 44 14.92 -12.69 1.68
N PHE A 45 13.85 -11.89 1.78
CA PHE A 45 12.91 -11.72 0.67
C PHE A 45 13.49 -10.84 -0.44
N TYR A 46 13.13 -11.15 -1.69
CA TYR A 46 13.57 -10.39 -2.85
C TYR A 46 12.67 -9.15 -3.07
N ALA A 47 12.79 -8.16 -2.18
CA ALA A 47 12.02 -6.92 -2.21
C ALA A 47 12.82 -5.74 -2.77
N SER A 48 12.15 -4.78 -3.42
CA SER A 48 12.72 -3.48 -3.81
C SER A 48 11.65 -2.41 -3.96
N LEU A 49 12.07 -1.13 -3.88
CA LEU A 49 11.23 -0.01 -4.27
C LEU A 49 10.99 -0.01 -5.78
N LEU A 50 9.76 0.32 -6.18
CA LEU A 50 9.40 0.58 -7.58
C LEU A 50 9.86 1.97 -8.02
N VAL A 51 9.76 2.96 -7.11
CA VAL A 51 10.10 4.37 -7.33
C VAL A 51 11.10 4.80 -6.25
N PRO A 52 12.41 4.61 -6.47
CA PRO A 52 13.45 5.09 -5.55
C PRO A 52 13.63 6.61 -5.58
N GLU A 53 13.15 7.27 -6.63
CA GLU A 53 13.22 8.72 -6.85
C GLU A 53 12.24 9.48 -5.94
N ASP A 54 12.54 10.76 -5.63
CA ASP A 54 11.64 11.65 -4.91
C ASP A 54 10.64 12.37 -5.83
N GLU A 55 10.96 12.45 -7.13
CA GLU A 55 10.13 13.04 -8.16
C GLU A 55 8.82 12.28 -8.36
N ASP A 56 7.80 12.97 -8.89
CA ASP A 56 6.52 12.36 -9.20
C ASP A 56 6.59 11.57 -10.51
N ILE A 57 6.95 10.30 -10.39
CA ILE A 57 6.95 9.36 -11.53
C ILE A 57 5.51 9.07 -11.95
N SER A 58 5.20 9.28 -13.23
CA SER A 58 3.87 9.10 -13.77
C SER A 58 3.35 7.66 -13.59
N LEU A 59 2.01 7.51 -13.43
CA LEU A 59 1.38 6.19 -13.33
C LEU A 59 1.70 5.28 -14.52
N ALA A 60 1.80 5.86 -15.74
CA ALA A 60 2.18 5.11 -16.92
C ALA A 60 3.59 4.52 -16.81
N GLU A 61 4.55 5.30 -16.34
CA GLU A 61 5.93 4.83 -16.14
C GLU A 61 6.01 3.80 -14.98
N ARG A 62 5.28 4.00 -13.88
CA ARG A 62 5.19 3.01 -12.79
C ARG A 62 4.67 1.67 -13.30
N CYS A 63 3.56 1.65 -14.03
CA CYS A 63 3.01 0.43 -14.66
C CYS A 63 4.01 -0.22 -15.63
N LYS A 64 4.72 0.58 -16.44
CA LYS A 64 5.74 0.08 -17.36
C LYS A 64 6.91 -0.60 -16.60
N ARG A 65 7.37 -0.02 -15.50
CA ARG A 65 8.42 -0.63 -14.65
C ARG A 65 7.97 -1.97 -14.08
N VAL A 66 6.75 -2.05 -13.54
CA VAL A 66 6.18 -3.32 -13.04
C VAL A 66 6.10 -4.36 -14.14
N ASN A 67 5.52 -4.00 -15.29
CA ASN A 67 5.31 -4.93 -16.41
C ASN A 67 6.63 -5.41 -17.03
N ARG A 68 7.70 -4.58 -17.01
CA ARG A 68 9.04 -5.02 -17.39
C ARG A 68 9.54 -6.14 -16.46
N VAL A 69 9.43 -5.97 -15.15
CA VAL A 69 9.83 -7.00 -14.18
C VAL A 69 8.97 -8.27 -14.36
N CYS A 70 7.67 -8.11 -14.63
CA CYS A 70 6.78 -9.24 -14.91
C CYS A 70 7.16 -10.00 -16.19
N SER A 71 7.63 -9.31 -17.23
CA SER A 71 8.08 -10.00 -18.46
C SER A 71 9.44 -10.69 -18.30
N GLU A 72 10.30 -10.18 -17.42
CA GLU A 72 11.61 -10.79 -17.12
C GLU A 72 11.51 -12.03 -16.21
N LEU A 73 10.66 -11.96 -15.18
CA LEU A 73 10.58 -12.99 -14.13
C LEU A 73 9.34 -13.90 -14.23
N GLY A 74 8.39 -13.54 -15.08
CA GLY A 74 7.06 -14.16 -15.12
C GLY A 74 6.10 -13.51 -14.13
N ARG A 75 4.88 -13.18 -14.59
CA ARG A 75 3.88 -12.42 -13.81
C ARG A 75 3.49 -13.07 -12.47
N ARG A 76 3.52 -14.41 -12.36
CA ARG A 76 3.21 -15.15 -11.13
C ARG A 76 4.35 -15.10 -10.11
N ASN A 77 5.54 -14.68 -10.52
CA ASN A 77 6.71 -14.53 -9.67
C ASN A 77 6.93 -13.10 -9.18
N VAL A 78 5.95 -12.22 -9.38
CA VAL A 78 6.00 -10.81 -8.99
C VAL A 78 4.72 -10.45 -8.26
N CYS A 79 4.82 -9.66 -7.20
CA CYS A 79 3.68 -8.97 -6.60
C CYS A 79 3.99 -7.49 -6.38
N LEU A 80 2.95 -6.66 -6.34
CA LEU A 80 3.03 -5.21 -6.20
C LEU A 80 2.15 -4.75 -5.04
N ILE A 81 2.72 -3.96 -4.13
CA ILE A 81 1.98 -3.26 -3.08
C ILE A 81 2.24 -1.77 -3.21
N SER A 82 1.17 -0.98 -3.43
CA SER A 82 1.24 0.47 -3.50
C SER A 82 0.80 1.07 -2.17
N ILE A 83 1.69 1.82 -1.51
CA ILE A 83 1.48 2.36 -0.16
C ILE A 83 1.04 3.83 -0.26
N HIS A 84 -0.10 4.14 0.35
CA HIS A 84 -0.75 5.45 0.38
C HIS A 84 -1.27 5.84 1.76
N VAL A 85 -1.65 7.10 1.91
CA VAL A 85 -2.42 7.65 3.04
C VAL A 85 -3.65 8.35 2.50
N ASN A 86 -4.82 7.97 2.98
CA ASN A 86 -6.11 8.47 2.52
C ASN A 86 -6.36 9.92 2.93
N ALA A 87 -7.33 10.56 2.28
CA ALA A 87 -7.88 11.84 2.64
C ALA A 87 -9.37 11.90 2.32
N ALA A 88 -10.17 12.48 3.21
CA ALA A 88 -11.59 12.75 2.98
C ALA A 88 -11.82 14.01 2.13
N GLY A 89 -10.85 14.92 2.13
CA GLY A 89 -10.89 16.20 1.44
C GLY A 89 -9.66 16.46 0.57
N ARG A 90 -9.32 17.75 0.43
CA ARG A 90 -8.23 18.21 -0.45
C ARG A 90 -7.00 18.72 0.30
N GLY A 91 -6.89 18.43 1.60
CA GLY A 91 -5.77 18.87 2.45
C GLY A 91 -5.91 20.29 3.00
N ASP A 92 -7.10 20.87 2.99
CA ASP A 92 -7.40 22.23 3.47
C ASP A 92 -8.20 22.26 4.77
N LYS A 93 -8.83 21.15 5.15
CA LYS A 93 -9.72 21.05 6.33
C LYS A 93 -9.53 19.72 7.05
N TRP A 94 -9.90 19.73 8.34
CA TRP A 94 -9.98 18.51 9.15
C TRP A 94 -11.33 17.83 8.96
N TYR A 95 -11.30 16.51 8.91
CA TYR A 95 -12.45 15.62 8.81
C TYR A 95 -12.41 14.56 9.90
N ASN A 96 -13.53 13.83 10.08
CA ASN A 96 -13.62 12.73 11.04
C ASN A 96 -13.54 11.35 10.38
N ALA A 97 -13.22 11.29 9.08
CA ALA A 97 -13.02 10.03 8.40
C ALA A 97 -11.72 9.38 8.88
N THR A 98 -11.78 8.10 9.21
CA THR A 98 -10.63 7.32 9.68
C THR A 98 -10.74 5.89 9.20
N GLY A 99 -9.67 5.14 9.32
CA GLY A 99 -9.61 3.71 9.08
C GLY A 99 -8.60 3.31 8.02
N TRP A 100 -8.32 2.01 8.01
CA TRP A 100 -7.43 1.35 7.07
C TRP A 100 -8.24 0.58 6.03
N CYS A 101 -7.78 0.52 4.79
CA CYS A 101 -8.34 -0.35 3.75
C CYS A 101 -7.28 -0.73 2.70
N CYS A 102 -7.59 -1.79 1.97
CA CYS A 102 -6.84 -2.24 0.82
C CYS A 102 -7.74 -2.19 -0.42
N TYR A 103 -7.16 -1.86 -1.56
CA TYR A 103 -7.83 -1.85 -2.86
C TYR A 103 -7.22 -2.84 -3.81
N THR A 104 -8.07 -3.51 -4.60
CA THR A 104 -7.69 -4.28 -5.78
C THR A 104 -8.35 -3.74 -7.06
N SER A 105 -8.05 -4.33 -8.20
CA SER A 105 -8.79 -4.08 -9.43
C SER A 105 -10.08 -4.89 -9.44
N LYS A 106 -11.08 -4.39 -10.19
CA LYS A 106 -12.40 -5.01 -10.28
C LYS A 106 -12.39 -6.47 -10.71
N GLY A 107 -13.26 -7.27 -10.07
CA GLY A 107 -13.48 -8.67 -10.31
C GLY A 107 -12.45 -9.57 -9.62
N GLN A 108 -12.68 -10.88 -9.60
CA GLN A 108 -11.82 -11.84 -8.92
C GLN A 108 -10.43 -11.92 -9.57
N THR A 109 -9.40 -11.51 -8.84
CA THR A 109 -8.02 -11.40 -9.32
C THR A 109 -7.02 -12.06 -8.37
N GLU A 110 -5.77 -12.24 -8.80
CA GLU A 110 -4.70 -12.67 -7.89
C GLU A 110 -4.33 -11.58 -6.86
N GLY A 111 -4.74 -10.33 -7.10
CA GLY A 111 -4.61 -9.21 -6.15
C GLY A 111 -5.40 -9.43 -4.88
N ASP A 112 -6.58 -10.06 -4.97
CA ASP A 112 -7.49 -10.30 -3.84
C ASP A 112 -6.86 -11.25 -2.81
N LYS A 113 -6.11 -12.26 -3.25
CA LYS A 113 -5.35 -13.13 -2.34
C LYS A 113 -4.28 -12.36 -1.56
N LEU A 114 -3.60 -11.42 -2.23
CA LEU A 114 -2.61 -10.55 -1.58
C LEU A 114 -3.29 -9.58 -0.62
N ALA A 115 -4.41 -8.96 -1.04
CA ALA A 115 -5.20 -8.05 -0.22
C ALA A 115 -5.77 -8.75 1.01
N ASN A 116 -6.30 -9.98 0.87
CA ASN A 116 -6.79 -10.80 1.97
C ASN A 116 -5.72 -11.03 3.07
N CYS A 117 -4.49 -11.31 2.66
CA CYS A 117 -3.39 -11.48 3.62
C CYS A 117 -3.05 -10.17 4.34
N LEU A 118 -3.04 -9.04 3.62
CA LEU A 118 -2.81 -7.72 4.23
C LEU A 118 -3.98 -7.29 5.14
N CYS A 119 -5.23 -7.56 4.76
CA CYS A 119 -6.40 -7.30 5.58
C CYS A 119 -6.37 -8.11 6.89
N ALA A 120 -5.97 -9.38 6.81
CA ALA A 120 -5.81 -10.24 7.99
C ALA A 120 -4.71 -9.72 8.93
N ALA A 121 -3.57 -9.30 8.38
CA ALA A 121 -2.48 -8.71 9.17
C ALA A 121 -2.91 -7.38 9.81
N ALA A 122 -3.64 -6.51 9.06
CA ALA A 122 -4.14 -5.25 9.58
C ALA A 122 -5.09 -5.44 10.77
N LEU A 123 -5.99 -6.44 10.73
CA LEU A 123 -6.87 -6.78 11.85
C LEU A 123 -6.11 -7.17 13.11
N GLN A 124 -4.98 -7.85 12.97
CA GLN A 124 -4.17 -8.31 14.10
C GLN A 124 -3.28 -7.20 14.67
N ILE A 125 -2.69 -6.39 13.80
CA ILE A 125 -1.66 -5.41 14.19
C ILE A 125 -2.25 -4.05 14.56
N LEU A 126 -3.44 -3.71 14.06
CA LEU A 126 -4.13 -2.47 14.34
C LEU A 126 -5.40 -2.70 15.19
N PRO A 127 -5.30 -3.33 16.39
CA PRO A 127 -6.46 -3.58 17.22
C PRO A 127 -7.13 -2.27 17.62
N GLY A 128 -8.47 -2.20 17.46
CA GLY A 128 -9.24 -1.00 17.78
C GLY A 128 -9.27 0.07 16.67
N HIS A 129 -8.44 -0.05 15.64
CA HIS A 129 -8.55 0.81 14.47
C HIS A 129 -9.72 0.39 13.59
N ARG A 130 -10.39 1.37 12.99
CA ARG A 130 -11.47 1.09 12.05
C ARG A 130 -10.91 0.44 10.78
N MET A 131 -11.45 -0.73 10.41
CA MET A 131 -11.26 -1.34 9.09
C MET A 131 -12.39 -0.91 8.16
N ARG A 132 -12.04 -0.48 6.95
CA ARG A 132 -12.99 -0.05 5.91
C ARG A 132 -13.11 -1.15 4.86
N PHE A 133 -13.54 -2.32 5.30
CA PHE A 133 -13.72 -3.48 4.44
C PHE A 133 -15.03 -3.40 3.64
N ASP A 134 -15.02 -3.98 2.46
CA ASP A 134 -16.19 -4.15 1.60
C ASP A 134 -16.32 -5.64 1.24
N TYR A 135 -17.34 -6.30 1.75
CA TYR A 135 -17.61 -7.71 1.50
C TYR A 135 -18.67 -7.94 0.40
N SER A 136 -18.92 -6.95 -0.45
CA SER A 136 -19.99 -7.02 -1.44
C SER A 136 -19.76 -8.07 -2.53
N ASP A 137 -18.50 -8.44 -2.78
CA ASP A 137 -18.08 -9.47 -3.74
C ASP A 137 -17.49 -10.74 -3.10
N GLY A 138 -17.40 -10.78 -1.75
CA GLY A 138 -17.03 -11.95 -0.97
C GLY A 138 -15.67 -11.89 -0.29
N ASP A 139 -14.89 -10.84 -0.50
CA ASP A 139 -13.61 -10.57 0.18
C ASP A 139 -13.57 -9.17 0.83
N PRO A 140 -12.55 -8.87 1.68
CA PRO A 140 -12.54 -7.65 2.51
C PRO A 140 -11.98 -6.42 1.82
N ASP A 141 -11.41 -6.52 0.65
CA ASP A 141 -10.82 -5.37 -0.04
C ASP A 141 -11.87 -4.50 -0.73
N GLN A 142 -11.48 -3.34 -1.19
CA GLN A 142 -12.31 -2.45 -1.97
C GLN A 142 -11.86 -2.49 -3.42
N GLU A 143 -12.80 -2.52 -4.35
CA GLU A 143 -12.51 -2.47 -5.77
C GLU A 143 -12.38 -1.05 -6.29
N ALA A 144 -11.29 -0.77 -7.02
CA ALA A 144 -11.09 0.51 -7.66
C ALA A 144 -10.40 0.41 -9.04
N ASN A 145 -10.78 1.29 -9.94
CA ASN A 145 -10.15 1.38 -11.25
C ASN A 145 -8.87 2.22 -11.21
N PHE A 146 -7.94 1.90 -10.30
CA PHE A 146 -6.64 2.55 -10.22
C PHE A 146 -5.68 1.99 -11.25
N ALA A 147 -5.03 2.86 -12.02
CA ALA A 147 -4.14 2.44 -13.10
C ALA A 147 -3.04 1.49 -12.64
N ILE A 148 -2.46 1.74 -11.45
CA ILE A 148 -1.39 0.90 -10.87
C ILE A 148 -1.86 -0.53 -10.57
N LEU A 149 -3.16 -0.75 -10.39
CA LEU A 149 -3.76 -2.06 -10.13
C LEU A 149 -4.14 -2.77 -11.45
N HIS A 150 -4.95 -2.12 -12.30
CA HIS A 150 -5.52 -2.78 -13.49
C HIS A 150 -4.61 -2.78 -14.73
N LYS A 151 -3.51 -1.96 -14.76
CA LYS A 151 -2.56 -1.92 -15.87
C LYS A 151 -1.25 -2.68 -15.59
N THR A 152 -1.15 -3.35 -14.46
CA THR A 152 -0.03 -4.20 -14.10
C THR A 152 -0.38 -5.67 -14.23
N ALA A 153 0.59 -6.50 -14.59
CA ALA A 153 0.33 -7.88 -14.99
C ALA A 153 0.42 -8.90 -13.82
N CYS A 154 0.90 -8.48 -12.66
CA CYS A 154 1.05 -9.33 -11.47
C CYS A 154 -0.09 -9.11 -10.47
N ALA A 155 -0.13 -9.93 -9.40
CA ALA A 155 -0.93 -9.64 -8.21
C ALA A 155 -0.59 -8.24 -7.69
N ALA A 156 -1.59 -7.38 -7.54
CA ALA A 156 -1.39 -5.99 -7.15
C ALA A 156 -2.48 -5.52 -6.19
N CYS A 157 -2.08 -4.80 -5.13
CA CYS A 157 -2.99 -4.11 -4.23
C CYS A 157 -2.46 -2.73 -3.85
N LEU A 158 -3.34 -1.88 -3.33
CA LEU A 158 -3.02 -0.55 -2.83
C LEU A 158 -3.59 -0.41 -1.42
N THR A 159 -2.75 0.00 -0.47
CA THR A 159 -3.16 0.22 0.92
C THR A 159 -3.32 1.70 1.22
N GLU A 160 -4.41 2.04 1.90
CA GLU A 160 -4.68 3.35 2.46
C GLU A 160 -4.56 3.29 3.98
N ASN A 161 -3.47 3.81 4.49
CA ASN A 161 -3.00 3.60 5.87
C ASN A 161 -3.50 4.66 6.85
N GLY A 162 -4.80 4.88 6.87
CA GLY A 162 -5.42 5.95 7.67
C GLY A 162 -5.65 7.23 6.87
N PHE A 163 -6.09 8.31 7.54
CA PHE A 163 -6.48 9.56 6.89
C PHE A 163 -5.60 10.71 7.36
N MET A 164 -4.88 11.36 6.43
CA MET A 164 -3.98 12.48 6.75
C MET A 164 -4.72 13.75 7.18
N ASP A 165 -6.00 13.86 6.90
CA ASP A 165 -6.87 14.97 7.28
C ASP A 165 -7.83 14.66 8.44
N CYS A 166 -7.55 13.59 9.20
CA CYS A 166 -8.16 13.28 10.48
C CYS A 166 -7.10 13.42 11.59
N LYS A 167 -7.36 14.27 12.60
CA LYS A 167 -6.36 14.57 13.65
C LYS A 167 -5.87 13.33 14.38
N GLU A 168 -6.78 12.47 14.84
CA GLU A 168 -6.44 11.24 15.55
C GLU A 168 -5.60 10.29 14.67
N SER A 169 -6.02 10.11 13.42
CA SER A 169 -5.29 9.30 12.45
C SER A 169 -3.91 9.87 12.15
N LEU A 170 -3.81 11.20 12.02
CA LEU A 170 -2.53 11.87 11.79
C LEU A 170 -1.54 11.68 12.93
N GLU A 171 -1.98 11.82 14.20
CA GLU A 171 -1.09 11.61 15.35
C GLU A 171 -0.55 10.17 15.38
N PHE A 172 -1.40 9.19 15.09
CA PHE A 172 -0.98 7.79 14.95
C PHE A 172 0.05 7.62 13.81
N LEU A 173 -0.25 8.13 12.61
CA LEU A 173 0.65 8.01 11.46
C LEU A 173 2.02 8.64 11.69
N LEU A 174 2.09 9.73 12.45
CA LEU A 174 3.35 10.42 12.74
C LEU A 174 4.12 9.80 13.91
N SER A 175 3.47 9.01 14.77
CA SER A 175 4.14 8.35 15.89
C SER A 175 5.08 7.23 15.42
N ASP A 176 6.10 6.94 16.23
CA ASP A 176 7.02 5.83 15.94
C ASP A 176 6.30 4.47 16.03
N GLU A 177 5.37 4.33 16.99
CA GLU A 177 4.53 3.15 17.15
C GLU A 177 3.62 2.94 15.94
N GLY A 178 2.97 4.00 15.45
CA GLY A 178 2.09 3.94 14.28
C GLY A 178 2.87 3.56 13.02
N LYS A 179 4.02 4.19 12.78
CA LYS A 179 4.90 3.83 11.66
C LYS A 179 5.38 2.38 11.75
N ALA A 180 5.78 1.92 12.95
CA ALA A 180 6.20 0.54 13.15
C ALA A 180 5.04 -0.44 12.87
N ALA A 181 3.83 -0.17 13.36
CA ALA A 181 2.65 -0.98 13.12
C ALA A 181 2.30 -1.06 11.62
N ILE A 182 2.33 0.09 10.91
CA ILE A 182 2.09 0.09 9.46
C ILE A 182 3.17 -0.70 8.69
N VAL A 183 4.43 -0.61 9.08
CA VAL A 183 5.49 -1.44 8.49
C VAL A 183 5.25 -2.92 8.76
N GLN A 184 4.96 -3.28 10.00
CA GLN A 184 4.76 -4.66 10.44
C GLN A 184 3.60 -5.32 9.69
N LEU A 185 2.43 -4.64 9.56
CA LEU A 185 1.29 -5.21 8.84
C LEU A 185 1.61 -5.53 7.37
N HIS A 186 2.40 -4.67 6.71
CA HIS A 186 2.82 -4.94 5.34
C HIS A 186 3.77 -6.14 5.25
N VAL A 187 4.75 -6.22 6.15
CA VAL A 187 5.70 -7.34 6.18
C VAL A 187 4.95 -8.66 6.42
N GLU A 188 4.15 -8.75 7.49
CA GLU A 188 3.42 -9.99 7.83
C GLU A 188 2.41 -10.40 6.75
N GLY A 189 1.67 -9.42 6.18
CA GLY A 189 0.72 -9.70 5.11
C GLY A 189 1.40 -10.20 3.82
N ILE A 190 2.53 -9.59 3.44
CA ILE A 190 3.31 -10.02 2.27
C ILE A 190 3.91 -11.42 2.50
N GLU A 191 4.46 -11.69 3.68
CA GLU A 191 4.98 -13.03 4.01
C GLU A 191 3.89 -14.10 3.96
N ALA A 192 2.71 -13.81 4.54
CA ALA A 192 1.58 -14.73 4.50
C ALA A 192 1.17 -15.04 3.06
N TYR A 193 1.12 -14.02 2.19
CA TYR A 193 0.84 -14.20 0.77
C TYR A 193 1.88 -15.07 0.08
N ILE A 194 3.18 -14.84 0.30
CA ILE A 194 4.24 -15.63 -0.32
C ILE A 194 4.17 -17.09 0.14
N LYS A 195 3.92 -17.34 1.42
CA LYS A 195 3.74 -18.69 1.98
C LYS A 195 2.55 -19.40 1.34
N SER A 196 1.42 -18.70 1.13
CA SER A 196 0.25 -19.28 0.46
C SER A 196 0.52 -19.67 -1.00
N CYS A 197 1.28 -18.83 -1.74
CA CYS A 197 1.67 -19.15 -3.12
C CYS A 197 2.65 -20.32 -3.26
N SER A 198 3.32 -20.69 -2.18
CA SER A 198 4.28 -21.81 -2.19
C SER A 198 3.63 -23.15 -1.82
N ALA A 199 2.39 -23.14 -1.36
CA ALA A 199 1.61 -24.31 -0.96
C ALA A 199 0.71 -24.87 -2.08
N ASP A 200 0.48 -24.06 -3.13
CA ASP A 200 -0.24 -24.42 -4.35
C ASP A 200 0.74 -24.93 -5.44
#